data_1f494965c44dc4adec65bd9cbc091899
#
_entry.id   1f494965c44dc4adec65bd9cbc091899
#
_cell.length_a   1.000
_cell.length_b   1.000
_cell.length_c   1.000
_cell.angle_alpha   90.00
_cell.angle_beta   90.00
_cell.angle_gamma   90.00
#
_symmetry.space_group_name_H-M   'P 1'
#
loop_
_entity.id
_entity.type
_entity.pdbx_description
1 polymer ?
#
loop_
_entity_poly.entity_id
_entity_poly.type
_entity_poly.pdbx_seq_one_letter_code
_entity_poly.pdbx_strand_id
1 'polypeptide(L)'
;EIDHCLVGSEMCIRDRRTDSDKKVENFRKYLSIPVINGLSPSSHPTQVLSDVFTVEEIKKKPISKLNICWIGDSNNVLDSLIAASVKFSFKLSIGCPRKFEPGTKVRNWVKKNKKKIFIYNDPKKAVSNADVIFSDKVISLNDKVDKKKKIAQFKKFKVDKKLMSYAKKDCIFLHCLPRGNEVTDDIFLGKKSHVWQQALNRVHVQKSILL
;
A
#
# COMPACT_ATOMS: atom_id res chain seq x y z
N GLU A 1 21.65 9.85 7.49
CA GLU A 1 20.93 8.71 8.12
C GLU A 1 20.25 9.23 9.38
N ILE A 2 18.94 9.46 9.31
CA ILE A 2 18.18 9.86 10.51
C ILE A 2 17.63 8.58 11.10
N ASP A 3 18.38 8.03 12.04
CA ASP A 3 17.89 7.01 12.97
C ASP A 3 16.92 7.71 13.94
N HIS A 4 15.64 7.77 13.60
CA HIS A 4 14.61 8.16 14.55
C HIS A 4 14.40 7.02 15.53
N CYS A 5 15.22 7.06 16.57
CA CYS A 5 15.16 6.21 17.72
C CYS A 5 14.33 6.93 18.79
N LEU A 6 13.08 6.56 18.99
CA LEU A 6 12.34 6.90 20.20
C LEU A 6 12.87 6.00 21.32
N VAL A 7 13.81 6.51 22.10
CA VAL A 7 14.28 5.88 23.33
C VAL A 7 13.58 6.59 24.49
N GLY A 8 12.51 5.99 24.97
CA GLY A 8 12.03 6.26 26.33
C GLY A 8 12.57 5.18 27.25
N SER A 9 13.01 5.53 28.44
CA SER A 9 13.60 4.62 29.44
C SER A 9 12.66 3.52 29.96
N GLU A 10 11.42 3.44 29.45
CA GLU A 10 10.39 2.47 29.85
C GLU A 10 9.69 1.77 28.69
N MET A 11 10.06 2.03 27.43
CA MET A 11 9.42 1.40 26.30
C MET A 11 10.16 0.15 25.83
N CYS A 12 9.56 -1.00 26.08
CA CYS A 12 10.03 -2.32 25.68
C CYS A 12 9.78 -2.66 24.21
N ILE A 13 9.75 -1.67 23.29
CA ILE A 13 9.45 -1.86 21.86
C ILE A 13 10.45 -1.07 21.01
N ARG A 14 10.92 -1.68 19.91
CA ARG A 14 11.75 -1.01 18.92
C ARG A 14 11.11 -1.04 17.54
N ASP A 15 10.87 0.11 16.95
CA ASP A 15 10.52 0.26 15.55
C ASP A 15 11.75 0.55 14.69
N ARG A 16 11.77 0.07 13.44
CA ARG A 16 12.88 0.30 12.53
C ARG A 16 12.45 0.41 11.08
N ARG A 17 13.06 1.40 10.40
CA ARG A 17 13.10 1.48 8.94
C ARG A 17 14.48 1.05 8.47
N THR A 18 14.54 0.20 7.42
CA THR A 18 15.80 -0.36 6.94
C THR A 18 15.75 -0.68 5.45
N ASP A 19 16.93 -0.70 4.85
CA ASP A 19 17.19 -1.10 3.46
C ASP A 19 17.34 -2.62 3.28
N SER A 20 17.21 -3.40 4.37
CA SER A 20 17.41 -4.85 4.33
C SER A 20 16.50 -5.59 5.31
N ASP A 21 15.76 -6.58 4.81
CA ASP A 21 14.95 -7.48 5.66
C ASP A 21 15.81 -8.28 6.63
N LYS A 22 17.02 -8.68 6.24
CA LYS A 22 17.98 -9.38 7.13
C LYS A 22 18.36 -8.52 8.33
N LYS A 23 18.46 -7.21 8.17
CA LYS A 23 18.75 -6.31 9.31
C LYS A 23 17.62 -6.37 10.35
N VAL A 24 16.35 -6.39 9.92
CA VAL A 24 15.21 -6.54 10.85
C VAL A 24 15.27 -7.87 11.59
N GLU A 25 15.51 -8.97 10.88
CA GLU A 25 15.63 -10.29 11.48
C GLU A 25 16.80 -10.40 12.45
N ASN A 26 17.95 -9.83 12.10
CA ASN A 26 19.12 -9.81 12.97
C ASN A 26 18.84 -9.01 14.24
N PHE A 27 18.24 -7.80 14.13
CA PHE A 27 17.84 -7.03 15.30
C PHE A 27 16.96 -7.84 16.24
N ARG A 28 15.96 -8.55 15.71
CA ARG A 28 15.06 -9.40 16.49
C ARG A 28 15.79 -10.49 17.27
N LYS A 29 16.92 -11.02 16.73
CA LYS A 29 17.70 -12.08 17.40
C LYS A 29 18.50 -11.58 18.59
N TYR A 30 18.91 -10.31 18.56
CA TYR A 30 19.80 -9.74 19.59
C TYR A 30 19.06 -8.87 20.61
N LEU A 31 17.78 -8.59 20.39
CA LEU A 31 16.98 -7.77 21.29
C LEU A 31 15.97 -8.65 22.04
N SER A 32 15.87 -8.43 23.34
CA SER A 32 14.84 -9.06 24.20
C SER A 32 13.48 -8.38 24.10
N ILE A 33 13.42 -7.23 23.43
CA ILE A 33 12.18 -6.44 23.25
C ILE A 33 11.55 -6.70 21.88
N PRO A 34 10.22 -6.53 21.71
CA PRO A 34 9.56 -6.62 20.43
C PRO A 34 10.14 -5.64 19.40
N VAL A 35 10.28 -6.11 18.15
CA VAL A 35 10.76 -5.31 17.02
C VAL A 35 9.63 -5.09 16.03
N ILE A 36 9.30 -3.84 15.76
CA ILE A 36 8.29 -3.45 14.79
C ILE A 36 8.97 -3.05 13.47
N ASN A 37 8.58 -3.69 12.37
CA ASN A 37 9.03 -3.28 11.04
C ASN A 37 8.31 -2.00 10.61
N GLY A 38 8.96 -0.85 10.73
CA GLY A 38 8.47 0.44 10.28
C GLY A 38 8.49 0.58 8.76
N LEU A 39 9.48 -0.01 8.09
CA LEU A 39 9.61 -0.17 6.64
C LEU A 39 10.83 -1.03 6.31
N SER A 40 10.68 -1.95 5.37
CA SER A 40 11.78 -2.71 4.75
C SER A 40 11.58 -2.82 3.24
N PRO A 41 12.56 -3.34 2.48
CA PRO A 41 12.41 -3.51 1.03
C PRO A 41 11.23 -4.37 0.62
N SER A 42 10.84 -5.36 1.42
CA SER A 42 9.76 -6.30 1.12
C SER A 42 8.43 -5.93 1.79
N SER A 43 8.39 -5.00 2.75
CA SER A 43 7.15 -4.71 3.46
C SER A 43 7.10 -3.34 4.14
N HIS A 44 5.87 -2.81 4.25
CA HIS A 44 5.55 -1.59 4.98
C HIS A 44 4.28 -1.79 5.83
N PRO A 45 4.34 -2.64 6.87
CA PRO A 45 3.13 -3.05 7.61
C PRO A 45 2.44 -1.89 8.32
N THR A 46 3.18 -0.95 8.89
CA THR A 46 2.62 0.22 9.59
C THR A 46 1.81 1.13 8.65
N GLN A 47 2.23 1.25 7.36
CA GLN A 47 1.44 1.97 6.36
C GLN A 47 0.10 1.27 6.13
N VAL A 48 0.14 -0.03 5.88
CA VAL A 48 -1.07 -0.77 5.50
C VAL A 48 -2.04 -0.90 6.67
N LEU A 49 -1.59 -0.99 7.92
CA LEU A 49 -2.47 -0.93 9.09
C LEU A 49 -3.20 0.43 9.16
N SER A 50 -2.49 1.52 8.89
CA SER A 50 -3.11 2.86 8.80
C SER A 50 -4.09 2.96 7.63
N ASP A 51 -3.78 2.31 6.51
CA ASP A 51 -4.66 2.28 5.33
C ASP A 51 -5.96 1.54 5.66
N VAL A 52 -5.88 0.37 6.32
CA VAL A 52 -7.06 -0.39 6.78
C VAL A 52 -7.91 0.45 7.72
N PHE A 53 -7.29 1.05 8.74
CA PHE A 53 -7.98 1.93 9.68
C PHE A 53 -8.68 3.09 8.97
N THR A 54 -7.98 3.78 8.05
CA THR A 54 -8.53 4.91 7.29
C THR A 54 -9.73 4.48 6.44
N VAL A 55 -9.64 3.34 5.78
CA VAL A 55 -10.75 2.79 4.97
C VAL A 55 -11.97 2.53 5.84
N GLU A 56 -11.81 1.86 6.97
CA GLU A 56 -12.92 1.53 7.86
C GLU A 56 -13.53 2.77 8.50
N GLU A 57 -12.67 3.75 8.88
CA GLU A 57 -13.11 5.03 9.41
C GLU A 57 -14.00 5.80 8.41
N ILE A 58 -13.59 5.88 7.13
CA ILE A 58 -14.31 6.65 6.11
C ILE A 58 -15.54 5.89 5.60
N LYS A 59 -15.38 4.61 5.32
CA LYS A 59 -16.48 3.79 4.76
C LYS A 59 -17.49 3.35 5.81
N LYS A 60 -17.19 3.49 7.10
CA LYS A 60 -18.02 3.04 8.22
C LYS A 60 -18.44 1.56 8.10
N LYS A 61 -17.55 0.74 7.54
CA LYS A 61 -17.77 -0.70 7.28
C LYS A 61 -16.47 -1.45 7.47
N PRO A 62 -16.51 -2.69 7.96
CA PRO A 62 -15.32 -3.54 8.00
C PRO A 62 -14.73 -3.71 6.60
N ILE A 63 -13.41 -3.63 6.48
CA ILE A 63 -12.71 -3.74 5.19
C ILE A 63 -12.99 -5.10 4.51
N SER A 64 -13.29 -6.13 5.27
CA SER A 64 -13.66 -7.46 4.77
C SER A 64 -14.91 -7.47 3.87
N LYS A 65 -15.77 -6.45 3.98
CA LYS A 65 -16.99 -6.26 3.16
C LYS A 65 -16.75 -5.34 1.95
N LEU A 66 -15.53 -4.88 1.72
CA LEU A 66 -15.18 -3.92 0.68
C LEU A 66 -14.35 -4.57 -0.42
N ASN A 67 -14.50 -4.05 -1.64
CA ASN A 67 -13.65 -4.37 -2.78
C ASN A 67 -12.52 -3.34 -2.87
N ILE A 68 -11.33 -3.76 -2.56
CA ILE A 68 -10.14 -2.93 -2.59
C ILE A 68 -9.44 -3.10 -3.92
N CYS A 69 -8.97 -1.99 -4.49
CA CYS A 69 -8.21 -1.99 -5.73
C CYS A 69 -6.86 -1.29 -5.53
N TRP A 70 -5.80 -1.89 -6.02
CA TRP A 70 -4.49 -1.29 -6.20
C TRP A 70 -4.25 -0.96 -7.65
N ILE A 71 -3.83 0.26 -7.96
CA ILE A 71 -3.41 0.67 -9.31
C ILE A 71 -1.99 1.23 -9.22
N GLY A 72 -1.02 0.53 -9.80
CA GLY A 72 0.36 0.98 -9.74
C GLY A 72 1.39 -0.14 -9.90
N ASP A 73 2.62 0.18 -9.54
CA ASP A 73 3.75 -0.75 -9.55
C ASP A 73 3.67 -1.75 -8.40
N SER A 74 4.33 -2.89 -8.57
CA SER A 74 4.51 -3.85 -7.48
C SER A 74 5.67 -3.41 -6.60
N ASN A 75 5.35 -3.00 -5.38
CA ASN A 75 6.30 -2.53 -4.38
C ASN A 75 5.99 -3.11 -2.99
N ASN A 76 6.78 -2.74 -1.99
CA ASN A 76 6.63 -3.21 -0.62
C ASN A 76 5.28 -2.83 0.04
N VAL A 77 4.65 -1.74 -0.40
CA VAL A 77 3.31 -1.36 0.08
C VAL A 77 2.27 -2.34 -0.47
N LEU A 78 2.33 -2.65 -1.79
CA LEU A 78 1.45 -3.65 -2.39
C LEU A 78 1.65 -5.03 -1.75
N ASP A 79 2.90 -5.45 -1.51
CA ASP A 79 3.19 -6.75 -0.87
C ASP A 79 2.56 -6.82 0.53
N SER A 80 2.62 -5.73 1.29
CA SER A 80 1.96 -5.62 2.60
C SER A 80 0.43 -5.59 2.47
N LEU A 81 -0.12 -4.92 1.46
CA LEU A 81 -1.57 -4.89 1.20
C LEU A 81 -2.09 -6.28 0.81
N ILE A 82 -1.32 -7.05 0.05
CA ILE A 82 -1.62 -8.45 -0.27
C ILE A 82 -1.65 -9.28 1.03
N ALA A 83 -0.67 -9.12 1.91
CA ALA A 83 -0.66 -9.80 3.21
C ALA A 83 -1.89 -9.42 4.07
N ALA A 84 -2.21 -8.12 4.13
CA ALA A 84 -3.39 -7.61 4.82
C ALA A 84 -4.69 -8.16 4.23
N SER A 85 -4.81 -8.32 2.91
CA SER A 85 -6.01 -8.85 2.28
C SER A 85 -6.38 -10.25 2.77
N VAL A 86 -5.38 -11.06 3.08
CA VAL A 86 -5.58 -12.39 3.66
C VAL A 86 -5.94 -12.30 5.15
N LYS A 87 -5.20 -11.49 5.91
CA LYS A 87 -5.42 -11.34 7.36
C LYS A 87 -6.78 -10.72 7.69
N PHE A 88 -7.15 -9.66 6.98
CA PHE A 88 -8.43 -8.95 7.16
C PHE A 88 -9.55 -9.46 6.26
N SER A 89 -9.27 -10.48 5.44
CA SER A 89 -10.26 -11.19 4.62
C SER A 89 -10.99 -10.34 3.58
N PHE A 90 -10.38 -9.26 3.05
CA PHE A 90 -10.98 -8.45 1.99
C PHE A 90 -10.59 -8.90 0.57
N LYS A 91 -11.40 -8.51 -0.42
CA LYS A 91 -11.12 -8.72 -1.83
C LYS A 91 -10.16 -7.66 -2.36
N LEU A 92 -9.08 -8.09 -3.01
CA LEU A 92 -8.06 -7.22 -3.59
C LEU A 92 -7.96 -7.45 -5.11
N SER A 93 -8.20 -6.41 -5.89
CA SER A 93 -7.92 -6.35 -7.32
C SER A 93 -6.65 -5.54 -7.55
N ILE A 94 -5.71 -6.06 -8.33
CA ILE A 94 -4.41 -5.43 -8.60
C ILE A 94 -4.36 -5.10 -10.10
N GLY A 95 -4.25 -3.82 -10.44
CA GLY A 95 -4.06 -3.32 -11.80
C GLY A 95 -2.63 -2.88 -12.01
N CYS A 96 -1.86 -3.61 -12.81
CA CYS A 96 -0.48 -3.28 -13.14
C CYS A 96 -0.11 -3.76 -14.56
N PRO A 97 0.88 -3.13 -15.23
CA PRO A 97 1.41 -3.66 -16.48
C PRO A 97 2.04 -5.04 -16.25
N ARG A 98 1.87 -5.95 -17.22
CA ARG A 98 2.34 -7.35 -17.14
C ARG A 98 3.80 -7.49 -16.70
N LYS A 99 4.66 -6.57 -17.15
CA LYS A 99 6.10 -6.56 -16.82
C LYS A 99 6.37 -6.21 -15.35
N PHE A 100 5.42 -5.58 -14.67
CA PHE A 100 5.52 -5.08 -13.29
C PHE A 100 4.54 -5.77 -12.34
N GLU A 101 4.11 -6.98 -12.69
CA GLU A 101 3.33 -7.84 -11.78
C GLU A 101 4.15 -8.23 -10.55
N PRO A 102 3.47 -8.52 -9.43
CA PRO A 102 4.13 -9.03 -8.23
C PRO A 102 5.09 -10.18 -8.51
N GLY A 103 6.20 -10.23 -7.80
CA GLY A 103 7.23 -11.24 -7.96
C GLY A 103 6.71 -12.67 -7.72
N THR A 104 7.50 -13.68 -8.12
CA THR A 104 7.08 -15.10 -8.10
C THR A 104 6.58 -15.59 -6.74
N LYS A 105 7.24 -15.18 -5.64
CA LYS A 105 6.80 -15.55 -4.27
C LYS A 105 5.39 -15.04 -3.99
N VAL A 106 5.13 -13.77 -4.29
CA VAL A 106 3.83 -13.12 -4.10
C VAL A 106 2.78 -13.73 -5.03
N ARG A 107 3.11 -13.99 -6.31
CA ARG A 107 2.20 -14.67 -7.25
C ARG A 107 1.81 -16.08 -6.78
N ASN A 108 2.72 -16.82 -6.21
CA ASN A 108 2.42 -18.14 -5.65
C ASN A 108 1.46 -18.02 -4.44
N TRP A 109 1.63 -16.98 -3.64
CA TRP A 109 0.73 -16.69 -2.53
C TRP A 109 -0.66 -16.27 -3.02
N VAL A 110 -0.73 -15.43 -4.05
CA VAL A 110 -1.98 -15.06 -4.75
C VAL A 110 -2.69 -16.29 -5.31
N LYS A 111 -1.95 -17.22 -5.92
CA LYS A 111 -2.53 -18.49 -6.43
C LYS A 111 -3.20 -19.31 -5.34
N LYS A 112 -2.63 -19.37 -4.14
CA LYS A 112 -3.23 -20.07 -2.98
C LYS A 112 -4.51 -19.37 -2.48
N ASN A 113 -4.64 -18.06 -2.72
CA ASN A 113 -5.75 -17.21 -2.25
C ASN A 113 -6.65 -16.70 -3.40
N LYS A 114 -6.80 -17.50 -4.47
CA LYS A 114 -7.52 -17.14 -5.72
C LYS A 114 -8.92 -16.52 -5.54
N LYS A 115 -9.62 -16.84 -4.45
CA LYS A 115 -10.97 -16.34 -4.20
C LYS A 115 -11.02 -14.86 -3.79
N LYS A 116 -9.88 -14.25 -3.43
CA LYS A 116 -9.82 -12.90 -2.85
C LYS A 116 -8.85 -11.95 -3.56
N ILE A 117 -7.86 -12.46 -4.31
CA ILE A 117 -6.81 -11.65 -4.93
C ILE A 117 -6.80 -11.89 -6.43
N PHE A 118 -6.93 -10.82 -7.22
CA PHE A 118 -7.03 -10.85 -8.67
C PHE A 118 -6.02 -9.88 -9.29
N ILE A 119 -5.28 -10.31 -10.31
CA ILE A 119 -4.32 -9.48 -11.04
C ILE A 119 -4.85 -9.23 -12.44
N TYR A 120 -4.84 -7.96 -12.85
CA TYR A 120 -5.34 -7.49 -14.13
C TYR A 120 -4.29 -6.63 -14.84
N ASN A 121 -4.06 -6.89 -16.13
CA ASN A 121 -3.26 -6.01 -16.99
C ASN A 121 -4.11 -4.93 -17.69
N ASP A 122 -5.40 -4.89 -17.37
CA ASP A 122 -6.34 -3.85 -17.77
C ASP A 122 -6.81 -3.08 -16.52
N PRO A 123 -6.47 -1.78 -16.40
CA PRO A 123 -6.83 -0.99 -15.23
C PRO A 123 -8.35 -0.84 -15.08
N LYS A 124 -9.13 -0.82 -16.17
CA LYS A 124 -10.59 -0.73 -16.11
C LYS A 124 -11.20 -1.96 -15.42
N LYS A 125 -10.68 -3.16 -15.75
CA LYS A 125 -11.11 -4.40 -15.09
C LYS A 125 -10.72 -4.42 -13.61
N ALA A 126 -9.54 -3.89 -13.29
CA ALA A 126 -9.07 -3.84 -11.91
C ALA A 126 -9.94 -2.95 -11.00
N VAL A 127 -10.34 -1.75 -11.49
CA VAL A 127 -11.14 -0.80 -10.71
C VAL A 127 -12.64 -1.11 -10.72
N SER A 128 -13.11 -2.02 -11.56
CA SER A 128 -14.54 -2.36 -11.66
C SER A 128 -15.11 -2.78 -10.30
N ASN A 129 -16.18 -2.11 -9.88
CA ASN A 129 -16.82 -2.33 -8.57
C ASN A 129 -15.93 -2.08 -7.34
N ALA A 130 -14.83 -1.33 -7.47
CA ALA A 130 -13.99 -0.97 -6.33
C ALA A 130 -14.70 0.02 -5.40
N ASP A 131 -14.60 -0.22 -4.11
CA ASP A 131 -15.00 0.70 -3.03
C ASP A 131 -13.88 1.68 -2.69
N VAL A 132 -12.62 1.24 -2.89
CA VAL A 132 -11.41 1.99 -2.60
C VAL A 132 -10.38 1.73 -3.68
N ILE A 133 -9.75 2.78 -4.19
CA ILE A 133 -8.58 2.69 -5.07
C ILE A 133 -7.37 3.22 -4.32
N PHE A 134 -6.35 2.36 -4.20
CA PHE A 134 -5.03 2.71 -3.72
C PHE A 134 -4.07 2.90 -4.88
N SER A 135 -3.17 3.85 -4.76
CA SER A 135 -2.01 4.00 -5.63
C SER A 135 -0.78 4.42 -4.83
N ASP A 136 0.37 4.27 -5.44
CA ASP A 136 1.64 4.74 -4.88
C ASP A 136 2.55 5.16 -6.02
N LYS A 137 3.62 5.86 -5.68
CA LYS A 137 4.59 6.39 -6.63
C LYS A 137 5.17 5.29 -7.53
N VAL A 138 4.99 5.45 -8.84
CA VAL A 138 5.50 4.50 -9.84
C VAL A 138 7.03 4.49 -9.90
N ILE A 139 7.66 5.66 -9.73
CA ILE A 139 9.11 5.78 -9.74
C ILE A 139 9.64 5.84 -8.30
N SER A 140 10.28 4.76 -7.87
CA SER A 140 10.99 4.71 -6.59
C SER A 140 12.36 5.37 -6.68
N LEU A 141 12.89 5.84 -5.53
CA LEU A 141 14.25 6.41 -5.44
C LEU A 141 15.32 5.36 -5.81
N ASN A 142 15.06 4.09 -5.56
CA ASN A 142 15.98 2.98 -5.79
C ASN A 142 15.75 2.25 -7.12
N ASP A 143 14.93 2.80 -8.02
CA ASP A 143 14.67 2.20 -9.32
C ASP A 143 15.91 2.20 -10.19
N LYS A 144 16.35 1.00 -10.56
CA LYS A 144 17.47 0.76 -11.50
C LYS A 144 17.03 0.75 -12.97
N VAL A 145 15.74 0.92 -13.24
CA VAL A 145 15.15 0.89 -14.60
C VAL A 145 15.12 2.29 -15.20
N ASP A 146 15.18 2.35 -16.54
CA ASP A 146 14.95 3.58 -17.28
C ASP A 146 13.58 4.18 -16.91
N LYS A 147 13.62 5.31 -16.21
CA LYS A 147 12.44 6.00 -15.69
C LYS A 147 11.43 6.36 -16.78
N LYS A 148 11.93 6.81 -17.96
CA LYS A 148 11.07 7.19 -19.10
C LYS A 148 10.32 5.99 -19.64
N LYS A 149 10.99 4.85 -19.83
CA LYS A 149 10.38 3.61 -20.30
C LYS A 149 9.36 3.07 -19.28
N LYS A 150 9.66 3.16 -17.98
CA LYS A 150 8.74 2.74 -16.92
C LYS A 150 7.47 3.59 -16.93
N ILE A 151 7.60 4.93 -16.94
CA ILE A 151 6.47 5.87 -17.00
C ILE A 151 5.57 5.58 -18.21
N ALA A 152 6.16 5.34 -19.38
CA ALA A 152 5.39 5.04 -20.59
C ALA A 152 4.51 3.79 -20.44
N GLN A 153 4.99 2.74 -19.75
CA GLN A 153 4.21 1.53 -19.51
C GLN A 153 3.06 1.74 -18.52
N PHE A 154 3.23 2.66 -17.56
CA PHE A 154 2.20 3.02 -16.60
C PHE A 154 1.20 4.07 -17.09
N LYS A 155 1.37 4.65 -18.29
CA LYS A 155 0.48 5.68 -18.83
C LYS A 155 -1.01 5.27 -18.82
N LYS A 156 -1.31 4.00 -19.13
CA LYS A 156 -2.68 3.46 -19.10
C LYS A 156 -3.22 3.24 -17.67
N PHE A 157 -2.34 3.17 -16.67
CA PHE A 157 -2.66 2.93 -15.27
C PHE A 157 -2.71 4.20 -14.44
N LYS A 158 -2.62 5.37 -15.09
CA LYS A 158 -2.78 6.65 -14.41
C LYS A 158 -4.19 6.79 -13.86
N VAL A 159 -4.30 7.14 -12.59
CA VAL A 159 -5.61 7.34 -11.94
C VAL A 159 -6.10 8.75 -12.28
N ASP A 160 -7.12 8.80 -13.12
CA ASP A 160 -7.81 10.00 -13.58
C ASP A 160 -9.32 9.86 -13.40
N LYS A 161 -10.09 10.90 -13.74
CA LYS A 161 -11.56 10.88 -13.68
C LYS A 161 -12.16 9.74 -14.48
N LYS A 162 -11.58 9.45 -15.64
CA LYS A 162 -12.08 8.40 -16.52
C LYS A 162 -11.90 7.03 -15.88
N LEU A 163 -10.74 6.75 -15.28
CA LEU A 163 -10.50 5.49 -14.58
C LEU A 163 -11.39 5.37 -13.34
N MET A 164 -11.50 6.45 -12.54
CA MET A 164 -12.39 6.49 -11.37
C MET A 164 -13.86 6.27 -11.71
N SER A 165 -14.33 6.61 -12.92
CA SER A 165 -15.72 6.42 -13.33
C SER A 165 -16.12 4.95 -13.51
N TYR A 166 -15.17 4.04 -13.66
CA TYR A 166 -15.42 2.59 -13.71
C TYR A 166 -15.60 1.94 -12.33
N ALA A 167 -15.22 2.66 -11.26
CA ALA A 167 -15.44 2.21 -9.89
C ALA A 167 -16.84 2.57 -9.38
N LYS A 168 -17.16 2.21 -8.15
CA LYS A 168 -18.45 2.63 -7.53
C LYS A 168 -18.54 4.15 -7.40
N LYS A 169 -19.77 4.68 -7.43
CA LYS A 169 -20.02 6.13 -7.30
C LYS A 169 -19.42 6.72 -6.02
N ASP A 170 -19.48 5.97 -4.92
CA ASP A 170 -18.93 6.31 -3.61
C ASP A 170 -17.49 5.82 -3.39
N CYS A 171 -16.79 5.38 -4.46
CA CYS A 171 -15.40 4.97 -4.39
C CYS A 171 -14.50 6.11 -3.90
N ILE A 172 -13.64 5.82 -2.93
CA ILE A 172 -12.63 6.75 -2.42
C ILE A 172 -11.25 6.44 -2.99
N PHE A 173 -10.37 7.46 -2.96
CA PHE A 173 -8.99 7.36 -3.41
C PHE A 173 -8.03 7.58 -2.25
N LEU A 174 -7.02 6.71 -2.15
CA LEU A 174 -5.94 6.76 -1.18
C LEU A 174 -4.57 6.63 -1.89
N HIS A 175 -3.56 7.29 -1.35
CA HIS A 175 -2.23 7.33 -1.95
C HIS A 175 -1.15 7.54 -0.91
N CYS A 176 -0.07 6.74 -0.97
CA CYS A 176 1.10 7.00 -0.14
C CYS A 176 1.82 8.27 -0.60
N LEU A 177 2.28 9.08 0.34
CA LEU A 177 3.03 10.29 0.04
C LEU A 177 4.56 9.99 -0.04
N PRO A 178 5.31 10.71 -0.89
CA PRO A 178 4.88 11.74 -1.83
C PRO A 178 4.32 11.16 -3.13
N ARG A 179 3.41 11.88 -3.80
CA ARG A 179 2.90 11.48 -5.12
C ARG A 179 3.88 11.80 -6.25
N GLY A 180 3.67 11.16 -7.40
CA GLY A 180 4.27 11.48 -8.69
C GLY A 180 3.20 11.79 -9.76
N ASN A 181 3.43 11.31 -10.98
CA ASN A 181 2.52 11.52 -12.13
C ASN A 181 1.49 10.40 -12.31
N GLU A 182 1.40 9.44 -11.42
CA GLU A 182 0.50 8.29 -11.45
C GLU A 182 -0.96 8.63 -11.15
N VAL A 183 -1.22 9.83 -10.66
CA VAL A 183 -2.56 10.35 -10.40
C VAL A 183 -2.67 11.80 -10.87
N THR A 184 -3.86 12.21 -11.32
CA THR A 184 -4.14 13.59 -11.72
C THR A 184 -4.47 14.46 -10.51
N ASP A 185 -4.24 15.80 -10.61
CA ASP A 185 -4.48 16.75 -9.51
C ASP A 185 -5.95 16.77 -9.07
N ASP A 186 -6.86 16.68 -10.01
CA ASP A 186 -8.30 16.67 -9.77
C ASP A 186 -8.79 15.45 -8.98
N ILE A 187 -8.09 14.32 -9.09
CA ILE A 187 -8.33 13.15 -8.23
C ILE A 187 -7.63 13.31 -6.89
N PHE A 188 -6.35 13.66 -6.91
CA PHE A 188 -5.54 13.74 -5.70
C PHE A 188 -6.03 14.80 -4.71
N LEU A 189 -6.51 15.95 -5.21
CA LEU A 189 -7.07 17.07 -4.43
C LEU A 189 -8.60 17.07 -4.37
N GLY A 190 -9.24 16.12 -5.06
CA GLY A 190 -10.68 16.07 -5.22
C GLY A 190 -11.40 15.50 -3.99
N LYS A 191 -12.74 15.68 -3.96
CA LYS A 191 -13.62 15.27 -2.84
C LYS A 191 -13.57 13.76 -2.50
N LYS A 192 -13.14 12.90 -3.43
CA LYS A 192 -13.00 11.45 -3.22
C LYS A 192 -11.64 11.07 -2.64
N SER A 193 -10.71 12.00 -2.59
CA SER A 193 -9.38 11.79 -2.04
C SER A 193 -9.38 11.93 -0.52
N HIS A 194 -8.82 10.94 0.15
CA HIS A 194 -8.63 10.96 1.60
C HIS A 194 -7.15 10.78 1.98
N VAL A 195 -6.24 11.22 1.11
CA VAL A 195 -4.80 11.08 1.29
C VAL A 195 -4.27 11.80 2.53
N TRP A 196 -4.87 12.94 2.88
CA TRP A 196 -4.47 13.70 4.07
C TRP A 196 -4.94 13.03 5.36
N GLN A 197 -6.17 12.48 5.36
CA GLN A 197 -6.66 11.68 6.49
C GLN A 197 -5.82 10.40 6.65
N GLN A 198 -5.47 9.75 5.54
CA GLN A 198 -4.57 8.59 5.54
C GLN A 198 -3.20 8.94 6.16
N ALA A 199 -2.62 10.09 5.79
CA ALA A 199 -1.35 10.55 6.35
C ALA A 199 -1.44 10.84 7.84
N LEU A 200 -2.53 11.49 8.30
CA LEU A 200 -2.78 11.76 9.71
C LEU A 200 -2.99 10.48 10.52
N ASN A 201 -3.76 9.56 9.99
CA ASN A 201 -4.05 8.27 10.66
C ASN A 201 -2.80 7.42 10.90
N ARG A 202 -1.72 7.64 10.15
CA ARG A 202 -0.43 7.00 10.45
C ARG A 202 0.09 7.35 11.83
N VAL A 203 -0.09 8.61 12.26
CA VAL A 203 0.34 9.04 13.61
C VAL A 203 -0.45 8.28 14.67
N HIS A 204 -1.77 8.21 14.51
CA HIS A 204 -2.65 7.55 15.47
C HIS A 204 -2.40 6.03 15.56
N VAL A 205 -2.31 5.38 14.40
CA VAL A 205 -2.07 3.92 14.35
C VAL A 205 -0.68 3.56 14.86
N GLN A 206 0.36 4.30 14.47
CA GLN A 206 1.71 4.05 14.98
C GLN A 206 1.80 4.27 16.48
N LYS A 207 1.16 5.33 17.00
CA LYS A 207 1.06 5.55 18.45
C LYS A 207 0.38 4.38 19.16
N SER A 208 -0.73 3.86 18.61
CA SER A 208 -1.44 2.72 19.20
C SER A 208 -0.66 1.40 19.13
N ILE A 209 0.27 1.25 18.19
CA ILE A 209 1.14 0.06 18.11
C ILE A 209 2.25 0.13 19.17
N LEU A 210 2.64 1.34 19.60
CA LEU A 210 3.72 1.56 20.56
C LEU A 210 3.23 1.59 22.02
N LEU A 211 1.93 1.68 22.27
CA LEU A 211 1.29 1.61 23.58
C LEU A 211 0.97 0.17 23.98
#